data_76440f028e736cf920c18f430ea1a048
#
_entry.id   76440f028e736cf920c18f430ea1a048
#
_cell.length_a   1.000
_cell.length_b   1.000
_cell.length_c   1.000
_cell.angle_alpha   90.00
_cell.angle_beta   90.00
_cell.angle_gamma   90.00
#
_symmetry.space_group_name_H-M   'P 1'
#
loop_
_entity.id
_entity.type
_entity.pdbx_description
1 polymer ?
#
loop_
_entity_poly.entity_id
_entity_poly.type
_entity_poly.pdbx_seq_one_letter_code
_entity_poly.pdbx_strand_id
1 'polypeptide(L)'
;MAHIARTSAIFVIVALALAGCAGAPVQEMSNARQAIRAARDAGAEKAAPQKLNEAEALLIRAEDSLERRAYRDARRSAIAARDKAAEALGAAQPGSNTG
;
A
#
# COMPACT_ATOMS: atom_id res chain seq x y z
N MET A 1 -39.42 18.89 -5.59
CA MET A 1 -38.26 19.79 -5.67
C MET A 1 -37.31 19.62 -4.51
N ALA A 2 -37.76 19.26 -3.30
CA ALA A 2 -36.87 19.01 -2.16
C ALA A 2 -35.92 17.83 -2.38
N HIS A 3 -36.27 16.85 -3.18
CA HIS A 3 -35.48 15.67 -3.47
C HIS A 3 -34.21 15.98 -4.30
N ILE A 4 -34.29 16.94 -5.21
CA ILE A 4 -33.14 17.30 -6.08
C ILE A 4 -32.06 17.98 -5.26
N ALA A 5 -32.42 18.85 -4.32
CA ALA A 5 -31.46 19.54 -3.46
C ALA A 5 -30.71 18.55 -2.54
N ARG A 6 -31.37 17.56 -2.00
CA ARG A 6 -30.77 16.54 -1.14
C ARG A 6 -29.81 15.65 -1.91
N THR A 7 -30.18 15.25 -3.11
CA THR A 7 -29.34 14.42 -3.97
C THR A 7 -28.05 15.15 -4.33
N SER A 8 -28.14 16.44 -4.69
CA SER A 8 -26.98 17.24 -5.03
C SER A 8 -26.04 17.39 -3.85
N ALA A 9 -26.55 17.59 -2.63
CA ALA A 9 -25.76 17.71 -1.41
C ALA A 9 -24.99 16.42 -1.13
N ILE A 10 -25.60 15.27 -1.33
CA ILE A 10 -24.95 13.96 -1.13
C ILE A 10 -23.78 13.78 -2.11
N PHE A 11 -23.96 14.14 -3.37
CA PHE A 11 -22.90 14.05 -4.38
C PHE A 11 -21.72 14.94 -4.04
N VAL A 12 -21.96 16.15 -3.56
CA VAL A 12 -20.89 17.07 -3.16
C VAL A 12 -20.10 16.51 -1.98
N ILE A 13 -20.78 15.95 -0.97
CA ILE A 13 -20.12 15.37 0.20
C ILE A 13 -19.24 14.18 -0.21
N VAL A 14 -19.74 13.30 -1.08
CA VAL A 14 -18.96 12.15 -1.55
C VAL A 14 -17.74 12.60 -2.34
N ALA A 15 -17.88 13.61 -3.21
CA ALA A 15 -16.76 14.13 -3.99
C ALA A 15 -15.68 14.74 -3.10
N LEU A 16 -16.07 15.47 -2.06
CA LEU A 16 -15.14 16.06 -1.10
C LEU A 16 -14.40 14.97 -0.30
N ALA A 17 -15.10 13.91 0.08
CA ALA A 17 -14.50 12.80 0.80
C ALA A 17 -13.44 12.10 -0.05
N LEU A 18 -13.73 11.86 -1.33
CA LEU A 18 -12.77 11.24 -2.26
C LEU A 18 -11.56 12.15 -2.49
N ALA A 19 -11.76 13.46 -2.63
CA ALA A 19 -10.68 14.41 -2.79
C ALA A 19 -9.80 14.46 -1.54
N GLY A 20 -10.39 14.37 -0.33
CA GLY A 20 -9.64 14.33 0.91
C GLY A 20 -8.75 13.10 1.05
N CYS A 21 -9.18 11.95 0.50
CA CYS A 21 -8.39 10.71 0.53
C CYS A 21 -7.26 10.71 -0.50
N ALA A 22 -7.31 11.57 -1.53
CA ALA A 22 -6.32 11.60 -2.59
C ALA A 22 -4.94 12.11 -2.13
N GLY A 23 -4.86 12.85 -1.01
CA GLY A 23 -3.60 13.39 -0.50
C GLY A 23 -2.71 12.34 0.15
N ALA A 24 -3.23 11.62 1.12
CA ALA A 24 -2.48 10.65 1.90
C ALA A 24 -2.57 9.24 1.29
N PRO A 25 -1.45 8.50 1.19
CA PRO A 25 -1.41 7.18 0.56
C PRO A 25 -1.85 6.07 1.51
N VAL A 26 -3.03 6.19 2.11
CA VAL A 26 -3.53 5.25 3.11
C VAL A 26 -3.69 3.85 2.54
N GLN A 27 -4.25 3.74 1.33
CA GLN A 27 -4.48 2.45 0.71
C GLN A 27 -3.17 1.78 0.32
N GLU A 28 -2.24 2.53 -0.24
CA GLU A 28 -0.93 2.01 -0.64
C GLU A 28 -0.14 1.54 0.57
N MET A 29 -0.22 2.26 1.68
CA MET A 29 0.42 1.85 2.93
C MET A 29 -0.17 0.55 3.47
N SER A 30 -1.49 0.44 3.45
CA SER A 30 -2.19 -0.77 3.87
C SER A 30 -1.80 -1.96 3.00
N ASN A 31 -1.78 -1.75 1.68
CA ASN A 31 -1.40 -2.80 0.73
C ASN A 31 0.03 -3.28 0.97
N ALA A 32 0.95 -2.36 1.26
CA ALA A 32 2.33 -2.71 1.55
C ALA A 32 2.45 -3.56 2.83
N ARG A 33 1.74 -3.17 3.88
CA ARG A 33 1.75 -3.94 5.14
C ARG A 33 1.19 -5.34 4.96
N GLN A 34 0.10 -5.47 4.20
CA GLN A 34 -0.51 -6.76 3.91
C GLN A 34 0.41 -7.64 3.08
N ALA A 35 1.08 -7.07 2.08
CA ALA A 35 2.00 -7.81 1.22
C ALA A 35 3.21 -8.33 2.02
N ILE A 36 3.75 -7.52 2.92
CA ILE A 36 4.86 -7.92 3.78
C ILE A 36 4.43 -9.05 4.72
N ARG A 37 3.24 -8.93 5.29
CA ARG A 37 2.69 -9.98 6.17
C ARG A 37 2.52 -11.28 5.42
N ALA A 38 1.97 -11.22 4.20
CA ALA A 38 1.80 -12.41 3.36
C ALA A 38 3.14 -13.06 3.02
N ALA A 39 4.16 -12.25 2.73
CA ALA A 39 5.50 -12.77 2.44
C ALA A 39 6.08 -13.49 3.66
N ARG A 40 5.94 -12.92 4.85
CA ARG A 40 6.40 -13.56 6.08
C ARG A 40 5.69 -14.87 6.33
N ASP A 41 4.36 -14.88 6.18
CA ASP A 41 3.55 -16.08 6.40
C ASP A 41 3.93 -17.19 5.42
N ALA A 42 4.39 -16.83 4.24
CA ALA A 42 4.85 -17.81 3.25
C ALA A 42 6.28 -18.29 3.49
N GLY A 43 6.98 -17.74 4.47
CA GLY A 43 8.34 -18.16 4.80
C GLY A 43 9.43 -17.36 4.10
N ALA A 44 9.14 -16.13 3.67
CA ALA A 44 10.10 -15.29 2.96
C ALA A 44 11.33 -14.94 3.81
N GLU A 45 11.24 -15.02 5.13
CA GLU A 45 12.39 -14.78 6.00
C GLU A 45 13.53 -15.75 5.71
N LYS A 46 13.22 -16.97 5.29
CA LYS A 46 14.22 -17.96 4.92
C LYS A 46 14.46 -18.00 3.42
N ALA A 47 13.40 -17.90 2.64
CA ALA A 47 13.49 -18.08 1.19
C ALA A 47 14.03 -16.82 0.45
N ALA A 48 13.69 -15.63 0.93
CA ALA A 48 14.09 -14.39 0.27
C ALA A 48 14.31 -13.28 1.31
N PRO A 49 15.28 -13.47 2.23
CA PRO A 49 15.48 -12.50 3.32
C PRO A 49 15.85 -11.11 2.86
N GLN A 50 16.62 -10.98 1.80
CA GLN A 50 17.02 -9.66 1.30
C GLN A 50 15.83 -8.90 0.74
N LYS A 51 15.00 -9.55 -0.04
CA LYS A 51 13.80 -8.90 -0.60
C LYS A 51 12.82 -8.50 0.47
N LEU A 52 12.65 -9.35 1.47
CA LEU A 52 11.78 -9.03 2.60
C LEU A 52 12.32 -7.84 3.38
N ASN A 53 13.63 -7.81 3.66
CA ASN A 53 14.26 -6.70 4.36
C ASN A 53 14.14 -5.39 3.57
N GLU A 54 14.29 -5.45 2.25
CA GLU A 54 14.11 -4.28 1.40
C GLU A 54 12.67 -3.77 1.45
N ALA A 55 11.71 -4.68 1.44
CA ALA A 55 10.30 -4.31 1.55
C ALA A 55 10.01 -3.60 2.87
N GLU A 56 10.53 -4.13 3.96
CA GLU A 56 10.37 -3.52 5.28
C GLU A 56 11.01 -2.16 5.37
N ALA A 57 12.22 -2.01 4.81
CA ALA A 57 12.93 -0.73 4.79
C ALA A 57 12.14 0.32 3.98
N LEU A 58 11.56 -0.10 2.87
CA LEU A 58 10.73 0.78 2.04
C LEU A 58 9.46 1.21 2.76
N LEU A 59 8.85 0.31 3.54
CA LEU A 59 7.68 0.66 4.33
C LEU A 59 8.03 1.70 5.40
N ILE A 60 9.15 1.52 6.09
CA ILE A 60 9.64 2.48 7.08
C ILE A 60 9.87 3.84 6.42
N ARG A 61 10.45 3.85 5.23
CA ARG A 61 10.66 5.08 4.47
C ARG A 61 9.34 5.75 4.11
N ALA A 62 8.34 4.95 3.74
CA ALA A 62 7.02 5.46 3.45
C ALA A 62 6.38 6.10 4.68
N GLU A 63 6.50 5.45 5.84
CA GLU A 63 5.97 5.98 7.09
C GLU A 63 6.65 7.29 7.48
N ASP A 64 7.97 7.38 7.30
CA ASP A 64 8.72 8.59 7.56
C ASP A 64 8.29 9.73 6.64
N SER A 65 8.14 9.45 5.36
CA SER A 65 7.65 10.44 4.39
C SER A 65 6.24 10.91 4.74
N LEU A 66 5.39 9.98 5.21
CA LEU A 66 4.03 10.31 5.60
C LEU A 66 4.01 11.29 6.79
N GLU A 67 4.87 11.05 7.78
CA GLU A 67 4.99 11.95 8.92
C GLU A 67 5.42 13.35 8.54
N ARG A 68 6.26 13.46 7.50
CA ARG A 68 6.70 14.75 6.95
C ARG A 68 5.69 15.35 5.99
N ARG A 69 4.56 14.70 5.78
CA ARG A 69 3.54 15.10 4.82
C ARG A 69 4.04 15.11 3.38
N ALA A 70 5.11 14.38 3.10
CA ALA A 70 5.63 14.18 1.75
C ALA A 70 4.85 13.02 1.10
N TYR A 71 3.60 13.29 0.76
CA TYR A 71 2.64 12.26 0.36
C TYR A 71 3.01 11.55 -0.95
N ARG A 72 3.58 12.27 -1.89
CA ARG A 72 4.03 11.68 -3.15
C ARG A 72 5.15 10.67 -2.90
N ASP A 73 6.12 11.05 -2.07
CA ASP A 73 7.23 10.16 -1.72
C ASP A 73 6.75 8.98 -0.89
N ALA A 74 5.84 9.22 0.03
CA ALA A 74 5.24 8.15 0.84
C ALA A 74 4.53 7.12 -0.05
N ARG A 75 3.76 7.59 -1.03
CA ARG A 75 3.05 6.72 -1.96
C ARG A 75 4.04 5.89 -2.79
N ARG A 76 5.07 6.53 -3.31
CA ARG A 76 6.08 5.86 -4.11
C ARG A 76 6.79 4.77 -3.32
N SER A 77 7.20 5.07 -2.09
CA SER A 77 7.87 4.11 -1.23
C SER A 77 6.94 2.96 -0.82
N ALA A 78 5.67 3.25 -0.56
CA ALA A 78 4.69 2.23 -0.20
C ALA A 78 4.45 1.25 -1.36
N ILE A 79 4.33 1.78 -2.58
CA ILE A 79 4.17 0.95 -3.78
C ILE A 79 5.40 0.07 -3.98
N ALA A 80 6.59 0.64 -3.82
CA ALA A 80 7.85 -0.11 -3.93
C ALA A 80 7.94 -1.19 -2.86
N ALA A 81 7.51 -0.90 -1.63
CA ALA A 81 7.47 -1.88 -0.54
C ALA A 81 6.56 -3.05 -0.87
N ARG A 82 5.36 -2.76 -1.37
CA ARG A 82 4.42 -3.78 -1.80
C ARG A 82 5.01 -4.66 -2.89
N ASP A 83 5.65 -4.04 -3.87
CA ASP A 83 6.22 -4.78 -5.00
C ASP A 83 7.37 -5.69 -4.55
N LYS A 84 8.24 -5.21 -3.67
CA LYS A 84 9.32 -6.03 -3.11
C LYS A 84 8.78 -7.18 -2.26
N ALA A 85 7.73 -6.92 -1.50
CA ALA A 85 7.09 -7.98 -0.71
C ALA A 85 6.46 -9.02 -1.61
N ALA A 86 5.86 -8.62 -2.74
CA ALA A 86 5.31 -9.55 -3.71
C ALA A 86 6.41 -10.43 -4.34
N GLU A 87 7.58 -9.84 -4.63
CA GLU A 87 8.72 -10.61 -5.11
C GLU A 87 9.19 -11.63 -4.06
N ALA A 88 9.27 -11.19 -2.80
CA ALA A 88 9.65 -12.08 -1.69
C ALA A 88 8.65 -13.22 -1.52
N LEU A 89 7.37 -12.92 -1.62
CA LEU A 89 6.30 -13.92 -1.55
C LEU A 89 6.45 -14.94 -2.67
N GLY A 90 6.65 -14.46 -3.89
CA GLY A 90 6.82 -15.33 -5.06
C GLY A 90 8.00 -16.28 -4.90
N ALA A 91 9.11 -15.80 -4.35
CA ALA A 91 10.29 -16.62 -4.11
C ALA A 91 10.05 -17.66 -3.01
N ALA A 92 9.16 -17.39 -2.07
CA ALA A 92 8.85 -18.29 -0.96
C ALA A 92 7.84 -19.37 -1.30
N GLN A 93 7.08 -19.19 -2.38
CA GLN A 93 6.05 -20.16 -2.77
C GLN A 93 6.60 -21.19 -3.75
N PRO A 94 6.59 -22.47 -3.39
CA PRO A 94 7.03 -23.53 -4.30
C PRO A 94 6.18 -23.56 -5.56
N GLY A 95 6.82 -23.65 -6.72
CA GLY A 95 6.12 -23.76 -7.99
C GLY A 95 5.65 -22.46 -8.63
N SER A 96 5.82 -21.33 -7.96
CA SER A 96 5.41 -20.04 -8.52
C SER A 96 6.23 -19.62 -9.75
N ASN A 97 7.40 -20.24 -9.93
CA ASN A 97 8.32 -19.94 -11.03
C ASN A 97 8.28 -20.96 -12.16
N THR A 98 7.32 -21.88 -12.17
CA THR A 98 7.23 -22.93 -13.17
C THR A 98 6.33 -22.57 -14.33
N GLY A 99 6.12 -21.30 -14.51
CA GLY A 99 5.32 -20.84 -15.66
C GLY A 99 6.09 -20.82 -16.95
#